data_f42849e458a67a891e2de86567e877d1
#
_entry.id   f42849e458a67a891e2de86567e877d1
#
_cell.length_a   1.000
_cell.length_b   1.000
_cell.length_c   1.000
_cell.angle_alpha   90.00
_cell.angle_beta   90.00
_cell.angle_gamma   90.00
#
_symmetry.space_group_name_H-M   'P 1'
#
loop_
_entity.id
_entity.type
_entity.pdbx_description
1 polymer ?
#
loop_
_entity_poly.entity_id
_entity_poly.type
_entity_poly.pdbx_seq_one_letter_code
_entity_poly.pdbx_strand_id
1 'polypeptide(L)'
;AGATDIAINWTGGLHHAKKFEASGFCYINDIVLAILELLRTFPRVLYIDIDIHHGDGVQEAFYTSNRVMTVSFHKYGNDFFPCTGDISETGVGLGKHFCLNVPLQDGIDDGAYVCLFKSVIEPCVYTFQPSAIVLQCGADSLGLDRLGCFNLSIAAHGECVAFTKAFGLPMLVLGGGGYTIRNVARCWTYETSVLTGTQIPDDLPHTPYDAFFAPTHRLHEPLIARVENQNTRTSLERTRIQVLEKLRYLHGAPSVQMNELPPDLAGGWVDEPIKDYPLSLIHI
;
A
#
# COMPACT_ATOMS: atom_id res chain seq x y z
N ALA A 1 -7.21 -20.11 0.93
CA ALA A 1 -8.30 -21.06 1.17
C ALA A 1 -9.44 -20.96 0.14
N GLY A 2 -9.39 -20.03 -0.81
CA GLY A 2 -10.37 -19.86 -1.89
C GLY A 2 -11.78 -19.42 -1.42
N ALA A 3 -11.87 -18.84 -0.22
CA ALA A 3 -13.14 -18.36 0.32
C ALA A 3 -13.53 -16.99 -0.23
N THR A 4 -12.56 -16.18 -0.63
CA THR A 4 -12.75 -14.88 -1.25
C THR A 4 -11.55 -14.52 -2.10
N ASP A 5 -11.77 -13.72 -3.15
CA ASP A 5 -10.71 -13.18 -4.00
C ASP A 5 -10.20 -11.83 -3.49
N ILE A 6 -11.03 -11.07 -2.78
CA ILE A 6 -10.69 -9.78 -2.20
C ILE A 6 -11.06 -9.79 -0.71
N ALA A 7 -10.09 -9.45 0.14
CA ALA A 7 -10.30 -9.21 1.56
C ALA A 7 -10.00 -7.75 1.89
N ILE A 8 -10.81 -7.15 2.78
CA ILE A 8 -10.70 -5.75 3.17
C ILE A 8 -10.52 -5.66 4.69
N ASN A 9 -9.52 -4.89 5.14
CA ASN A 9 -9.33 -4.56 6.54
C ASN A 9 -8.91 -3.08 6.70
N TRP A 10 -9.88 -2.19 6.87
CA TRP A 10 -9.62 -0.76 7.02
C TRP A 10 -8.92 -0.38 8.33
N THR A 11 -8.87 -1.28 9.31
CA THR A 11 -8.16 -1.03 10.59
C THR A 11 -6.68 -1.43 10.52
N GLY A 12 -6.25 -2.08 9.44
CA GLY A 12 -4.86 -2.41 9.16
C GLY A 12 -4.13 -1.32 8.37
N GLY A 13 -2.95 -1.67 7.88
CA GLY A 13 -2.14 -0.75 7.07
C GLY A 13 -1.02 -0.06 7.84
N LEU A 14 -0.57 -0.64 8.94
CA LEU A 14 0.40 -0.05 9.87
C LEU A 14 1.85 -0.21 9.36
N HIS A 15 2.16 0.48 8.26
CA HIS A 15 3.34 0.27 7.42
C HIS A 15 4.67 0.77 8.01
N HIS A 16 4.65 1.57 9.10
CA HIS A 16 5.87 2.11 9.71
C HIS A 16 6.45 1.25 10.82
N ALA A 17 5.69 0.33 11.42
CA ALA A 17 6.20 -0.50 12.49
C ALA A 17 7.38 -1.35 12.01
N LYS A 18 8.46 -1.34 12.80
CA LYS A 18 9.68 -2.09 12.53
C LYS A 18 9.70 -3.39 13.32
N LYS A 19 10.73 -4.19 13.08
CA LYS A 19 10.92 -5.47 13.77
C LYS A 19 11.07 -5.31 15.28
N PHE A 20 11.70 -4.21 15.73
CA PHE A 20 12.07 -3.99 17.14
C PHE A 20 11.58 -2.67 17.71
N GLU A 21 10.89 -1.84 16.94
CA GLU A 21 10.41 -0.55 17.41
C GLU A 21 9.08 -0.15 16.77
N ALA A 22 8.30 0.62 17.52
CA ALA A 22 7.13 1.33 17.01
C ALA A 22 7.57 2.61 16.28
N SER A 23 6.91 2.97 15.20
CA SER A 23 7.20 4.17 14.42
C SER A 23 5.94 4.69 13.75
N GLY A 24 5.86 6.00 13.50
CA GLY A 24 4.78 6.60 12.71
C GLY A 24 3.37 6.19 13.16
N PHE A 25 3.10 6.16 14.46
CA PHE A 25 1.84 5.69 15.07
C PHE A 25 1.56 4.18 14.89
N CYS A 26 2.50 3.44 14.29
CA CYS A 26 2.38 2.00 14.05
C CYS A 26 3.15 1.21 15.12
N TYR A 27 2.51 0.16 15.68
CA TYR A 27 3.09 -0.67 16.73
C TYR A 27 3.40 -2.08 16.25
N ILE A 28 2.50 -2.69 15.48
CA ILE A 28 2.66 -4.01 14.87
C ILE A 28 2.43 -3.84 13.38
N ASN A 29 3.37 -4.34 12.56
CA ASN A 29 3.23 -4.27 11.11
C ASN A 29 2.36 -5.43 10.60
N ASP A 30 1.05 -5.21 10.57
CA ASP A 30 0.07 -6.18 10.08
C ASP A 30 0.27 -6.52 8.60
N ILE A 31 0.81 -5.58 7.81
CA ILE A 31 1.11 -5.79 6.39
C ILE A 31 2.19 -6.86 6.23
N VAL A 32 3.29 -6.72 6.99
CA VAL A 32 4.39 -7.70 6.97
C VAL A 32 3.89 -9.08 7.39
N LEU A 33 3.09 -9.16 8.45
CA LEU A 33 2.52 -10.42 8.92
C LEU A 33 1.59 -11.05 7.87
N ALA A 34 0.74 -10.24 7.23
CA ALA A 34 -0.14 -10.71 6.17
C ALA A 34 0.63 -11.21 4.94
N ILE A 35 1.66 -10.47 4.50
CA ILE A 35 2.50 -10.89 3.38
C ILE A 35 3.24 -12.19 3.70
N LEU A 36 3.78 -12.34 4.90
CA LEU A 36 4.41 -13.60 5.32
C LEU A 36 3.44 -14.77 5.27
N GLU A 37 2.18 -14.57 5.70
CA GLU A 37 1.16 -15.61 5.61
C GLU A 37 0.78 -15.89 4.14
N LEU A 38 0.64 -14.88 3.30
CA LEU A 38 0.38 -15.06 1.86
C LEU A 38 1.51 -15.83 1.18
N LEU A 39 2.77 -15.60 1.54
CA LEU A 39 3.95 -16.29 0.99
C LEU A 39 3.98 -17.80 1.31
N ARG A 40 3.16 -18.29 2.23
CA ARG A 40 2.98 -19.73 2.45
C ARG A 40 2.23 -20.41 1.30
N THR A 41 1.42 -19.65 0.58
CA THR A 41 0.57 -20.17 -0.52
C THR A 41 0.96 -19.58 -1.87
N PHE A 42 1.29 -18.28 -1.89
CA PHE A 42 1.58 -17.54 -3.10
C PHE A 42 3.10 -17.38 -3.30
N PRO A 43 3.65 -17.74 -4.46
CA PRO A 43 5.09 -17.63 -4.71
C PRO A 43 5.59 -16.18 -4.66
N ARG A 44 4.78 -15.21 -5.12
CA ARG A 44 5.15 -13.80 -5.21
C ARG A 44 3.99 -12.90 -4.79
N VAL A 45 4.31 -11.87 -3.99
CA VAL A 45 3.35 -10.87 -3.53
C VAL A 45 3.81 -9.49 -3.95
N LEU A 46 2.92 -8.73 -4.59
CA LEU A 46 3.13 -7.32 -4.87
C LEU A 46 2.48 -6.49 -3.76
N TYR A 47 3.28 -5.68 -3.09
CA TYR A 47 2.81 -4.67 -2.16
C TYR A 47 2.78 -3.31 -2.84
N ILE A 48 1.64 -2.65 -2.79
CA ILE A 48 1.41 -1.29 -3.33
C ILE A 48 0.98 -0.41 -2.18
N ASP A 49 1.61 0.75 -2.04
CA ASP A 49 1.37 1.71 -0.97
C ASP A 49 1.03 3.08 -1.57
N ILE A 50 -0.18 3.58 -1.27
CA ILE A 50 -0.65 4.91 -1.71
C ILE A 50 -0.88 5.89 -0.55
N ASP A 51 -0.40 5.55 0.64
CA ASP A 51 -0.23 6.49 1.75
C ASP A 51 0.70 7.63 1.32
N ILE A 52 0.55 8.81 1.92
CA ILE A 52 1.48 9.91 1.62
C ILE A 52 2.88 9.66 2.18
N HIS A 53 2.99 8.85 3.24
CA HIS A 53 4.26 8.49 3.84
C HIS A 53 4.86 7.25 3.19
N HIS A 54 6.17 7.20 3.09
CA HIS A 54 6.88 6.02 2.62
C HIS A 54 6.63 4.80 3.52
N GLY A 55 6.24 3.67 2.95
CA GLY A 55 6.01 2.41 3.68
C GLY A 55 7.32 1.74 4.11
N ASP A 56 8.10 2.43 4.93
CA ASP A 56 9.47 2.08 5.28
C ASP A 56 9.59 0.77 6.06
N GLY A 57 8.64 0.46 6.94
CA GLY A 57 8.66 -0.80 7.70
C GLY A 57 8.44 -2.02 6.81
N VAL A 58 7.58 -1.92 5.80
CA VAL A 58 7.35 -2.99 4.84
C VAL A 58 8.55 -3.13 3.90
N GLN A 59 9.07 -2.00 3.39
CA GLN A 59 10.29 -1.99 2.59
C GLN A 59 11.45 -2.68 3.32
N GLU A 60 11.70 -2.32 4.58
CA GLU A 60 12.78 -2.88 5.39
C GLU A 60 12.62 -4.38 5.58
N ALA A 61 11.41 -4.85 5.89
CA ALA A 61 11.12 -6.26 6.13
C ALA A 61 11.43 -7.14 4.92
N PHE A 62 11.23 -6.64 3.69
CA PHE A 62 11.40 -7.40 2.45
C PHE A 62 12.58 -6.93 1.60
N TYR A 63 13.47 -6.09 2.14
CA TYR A 63 14.56 -5.45 1.40
C TYR A 63 15.56 -6.43 0.77
N THR A 64 15.62 -7.66 1.29
CA THR A 64 16.49 -8.74 0.79
C THR A 64 15.72 -9.84 0.05
N SER A 65 14.39 -9.69 -0.12
CA SER A 65 13.53 -10.71 -0.71
C SER A 65 13.23 -10.42 -2.18
N ASN A 66 13.33 -11.44 -3.03
CA ASN A 66 12.87 -11.40 -4.41
C ASN A 66 11.45 -11.98 -4.60
N ARG A 67 10.81 -12.40 -3.51
CA ARG A 67 9.43 -12.91 -3.51
C ARG A 67 8.39 -11.83 -3.23
N VAL A 68 8.82 -10.69 -2.72
CA VAL A 68 7.98 -9.53 -2.46
C VAL A 68 8.53 -8.35 -3.22
N MET A 69 7.70 -7.74 -4.06
CA MET A 69 8.01 -6.45 -4.65
C MET A 69 7.23 -5.38 -3.88
N THR A 70 7.92 -4.34 -3.42
CA THR A 70 7.31 -3.19 -2.77
C THR A 70 7.30 -2.00 -3.71
N VAL A 71 6.15 -1.34 -3.87
CA VAL A 71 6.00 -0.11 -4.67
C VAL A 71 5.30 0.93 -3.83
N SER A 72 5.98 2.02 -3.48
CA SER A 72 5.44 3.08 -2.63
C SER A 72 5.43 4.41 -3.37
N PHE A 73 4.26 5.07 -3.39
CA PHE A 73 4.04 6.41 -3.96
C PHE A 73 3.90 7.40 -2.81
N HIS A 74 4.93 8.16 -2.53
CA HIS A 74 4.98 8.95 -1.30
C HIS A 74 5.62 10.31 -1.48
N LYS A 75 5.32 11.22 -0.58
CA LYS A 75 6.05 12.48 -0.45
C LYS A 75 7.47 12.21 0.01
N TYR A 76 8.44 12.84 -0.66
CA TYR A 76 9.85 12.73 -0.32
C TYR A 76 10.54 14.10 -0.36
N GLY A 77 11.46 14.33 0.58
CA GLY A 77 12.22 15.56 0.72
C GLY A 77 11.68 16.53 1.77
N ASN A 78 12.40 17.62 2.04
CA ASN A 78 12.07 18.64 3.04
C ASN A 78 11.83 18.06 4.44
N ASP A 79 12.63 17.09 4.86
CA ASP A 79 12.52 16.40 6.14
C ASP A 79 11.12 15.81 6.44
N PHE A 80 10.38 15.47 5.37
CA PHE A 80 9.08 14.83 5.51
C PHE A 80 9.24 13.39 6.04
N PHE A 81 8.49 13.06 7.08
CA PHE A 81 8.55 11.74 7.72
C PHE A 81 8.25 10.61 6.72
N PRO A 82 8.94 9.47 6.76
CA PRO A 82 10.04 9.06 7.66
C PRO A 82 11.45 9.41 7.16
N CYS A 83 11.60 10.28 6.19
CA CYS A 83 12.87 10.69 5.56
C CYS A 83 13.57 9.57 4.77
N THR A 84 12.86 8.49 4.44
CA THR A 84 13.29 7.36 3.63
C THR A 84 12.48 7.25 2.35
N GLY A 85 12.80 6.33 1.45
CA GLY A 85 12.08 6.14 0.19
C GLY A 85 12.68 6.94 -0.97
N ASP A 86 13.98 7.22 -0.92
CA ASP A 86 14.67 7.76 -2.08
C ASP A 86 14.59 6.80 -3.27
N ILE A 87 14.52 7.35 -4.47
CA ILE A 87 14.42 6.56 -5.70
C ILE A 87 15.58 5.58 -5.88
N SER A 88 16.73 5.84 -5.25
CA SER A 88 17.91 4.94 -5.29
C SER A 88 17.82 3.75 -4.34
N GLU A 89 16.89 3.75 -3.38
CA GLU A 89 16.64 2.61 -2.51
C GLU A 89 15.92 1.51 -3.28
N THR A 90 16.63 0.43 -3.62
CA THR A 90 16.15 -0.58 -4.59
C THR A 90 16.17 -2.01 -4.06
N GLY A 91 16.48 -2.20 -2.78
CA GLY A 91 16.73 -3.52 -2.21
C GLY A 91 18.21 -3.92 -2.30
N VAL A 92 18.55 -5.01 -1.65
CA VAL A 92 19.93 -5.55 -1.62
C VAL A 92 19.93 -7.07 -1.78
N GLY A 93 21.06 -7.61 -2.22
CA GLY A 93 21.21 -9.06 -2.42
C GLY A 93 20.16 -9.60 -3.40
N LEU A 94 19.43 -10.63 -3.00
CA LEU A 94 18.36 -11.22 -3.81
C LEU A 94 17.19 -10.25 -4.01
N GLY A 95 16.97 -9.32 -3.09
CA GLY A 95 15.91 -8.31 -3.15
C GLY A 95 16.26 -7.08 -3.98
N LYS A 96 17.47 -7.04 -4.59
CA LYS A 96 17.87 -5.89 -5.40
C LYS A 96 16.95 -5.75 -6.62
N HIS A 97 16.45 -4.53 -6.81
CA HIS A 97 15.45 -4.13 -7.82
C HIS A 97 14.00 -4.56 -7.55
N PHE A 98 13.72 -5.19 -6.41
CA PHE A 98 12.36 -5.52 -5.98
C PHE A 98 11.74 -4.48 -5.04
N CYS A 99 12.46 -3.39 -4.76
CA CYS A 99 11.97 -2.24 -4.03
C CYS A 99 11.92 -1.03 -4.97
N LEU A 100 10.72 -0.49 -5.17
CA LEU A 100 10.47 0.62 -6.08
C LEU A 100 9.85 1.78 -5.31
N ASN A 101 10.57 2.90 -5.27
CA ASN A 101 10.12 4.14 -4.66
C ASN A 101 9.77 5.16 -5.72
N VAL A 102 8.61 5.78 -5.59
CA VAL A 102 8.07 6.82 -6.45
C VAL A 102 7.97 8.10 -5.64
N PRO A 103 9.09 8.83 -5.44
CA PRO A 103 9.11 10.05 -4.66
C PRO A 103 8.39 11.17 -5.39
N LEU A 104 7.51 11.89 -4.67
CA LEU A 104 6.67 12.96 -5.17
C LEU A 104 6.85 14.24 -4.36
N GLN A 105 6.45 15.37 -4.95
CA GLN A 105 6.45 16.68 -4.31
C GLN A 105 5.04 17.11 -3.92
N ASP A 106 4.94 18.20 -3.17
CA ASP A 106 3.67 18.74 -2.66
C ASP A 106 2.69 19.04 -3.79
N GLY A 107 1.41 18.92 -3.47
CA GLY A 107 0.31 19.39 -4.29
C GLY A 107 0.03 18.54 -5.53
N ILE A 108 0.53 17.31 -5.63
CA ILE A 108 0.20 16.45 -6.78
C ILE A 108 -1.30 16.29 -6.89
N ASP A 109 -1.82 16.44 -8.11
CA ASP A 109 -3.24 16.34 -8.43
C ASP A 109 -3.64 14.98 -8.99
N ASP A 110 -4.95 14.74 -9.08
CA ASP A 110 -5.54 13.48 -9.55
C ASP A 110 -4.97 13.02 -10.89
N GLY A 111 -4.94 13.92 -11.88
CA GLY A 111 -4.54 13.56 -13.24
C GLY A 111 -3.09 13.10 -13.32
N ALA A 112 -2.21 13.83 -12.65
CA ALA A 112 -0.79 13.52 -12.60
C ALA A 112 -0.53 12.22 -11.83
N TYR A 113 -1.17 12.07 -10.66
CA TYR A 113 -0.98 10.90 -9.80
C TYR A 113 -1.48 9.60 -10.45
N VAL A 114 -2.72 9.60 -10.92
CA VAL A 114 -3.34 8.40 -11.53
C VAL A 114 -2.61 7.98 -12.80
N CYS A 115 -2.19 8.95 -13.63
CA CYS A 115 -1.40 8.66 -14.82
C CYS A 115 -0.06 8.00 -14.46
N LEU A 116 0.64 8.55 -13.47
CA LEU A 116 1.90 7.98 -12.98
C LEU A 116 1.69 6.61 -12.35
N PHE A 117 0.68 6.46 -11.48
CA PHE A 117 0.34 5.21 -10.81
C PHE A 117 0.13 4.08 -11.83
N LYS A 118 -0.74 4.29 -12.80
CA LYS A 118 -1.02 3.29 -13.84
C LYS A 118 0.23 2.95 -14.64
N SER A 119 1.00 3.96 -15.05
CA SER A 119 2.20 3.78 -15.86
C SER A 119 3.35 3.07 -15.15
N VAL A 120 3.33 3.01 -13.82
CA VAL A 120 4.29 2.27 -12.98
C VAL A 120 3.76 0.88 -12.63
N ILE A 121 2.51 0.79 -12.14
CA ILE A 121 1.96 -0.48 -11.63
C ILE A 121 1.76 -1.50 -12.74
N GLU A 122 1.29 -1.09 -13.91
CA GLU A 122 1.07 -2.02 -15.02
C GLU A 122 2.35 -2.77 -15.42
N PRO A 123 3.49 -2.10 -15.71
CA PRO A 123 4.75 -2.79 -15.98
C PRO A 123 5.27 -3.63 -14.80
N CYS A 124 5.03 -3.20 -13.54
CA CYS A 124 5.40 -3.99 -12.37
C CYS A 124 4.67 -5.33 -12.35
N VAL A 125 3.35 -5.32 -12.57
CA VAL A 125 2.54 -6.55 -12.61
C VAL A 125 3.01 -7.47 -13.75
N TYR A 126 3.21 -6.93 -14.95
CA TYR A 126 3.64 -7.74 -16.10
C TYR A 126 5.04 -8.32 -15.96
N THR A 127 5.97 -7.57 -15.35
CA THR A 127 7.36 -8.02 -15.20
C THR A 127 7.54 -8.93 -14.00
N PHE A 128 6.99 -8.55 -12.85
CA PHE A 128 7.12 -9.31 -11.61
C PHE A 128 6.19 -10.52 -11.57
N GLN A 129 5.05 -10.48 -12.27
CA GLN A 129 4.02 -11.53 -12.29
C GLN A 129 3.62 -11.99 -10.88
N PRO A 130 3.07 -11.09 -10.05
CA PRO A 130 2.62 -11.46 -8.71
C PRO A 130 1.48 -12.47 -8.78
N SER A 131 1.35 -13.27 -7.74
CA SER A 131 0.23 -14.20 -7.56
C SER A 131 -0.80 -13.68 -6.55
N ALA A 132 -0.45 -12.64 -5.80
CA ALA A 132 -1.35 -11.89 -4.93
C ALA A 132 -0.90 -10.45 -4.80
N ILE A 133 -1.82 -9.55 -4.50
CA ILE A 133 -1.58 -8.12 -4.29
C ILE A 133 -1.99 -7.74 -2.87
N VAL A 134 -1.18 -6.92 -2.20
CA VAL A 134 -1.55 -6.22 -0.96
C VAL A 134 -1.51 -4.73 -1.27
N LEU A 135 -2.65 -4.05 -1.12
CA LEU A 135 -2.81 -2.62 -1.38
C LEU A 135 -3.09 -1.89 -0.06
N GLN A 136 -2.20 -0.99 0.31
CA GLN A 136 -2.37 -0.06 1.42
C GLN A 136 -2.97 1.24 0.89
N CYS A 137 -4.12 1.63 1.44
CA CYS A 137 -4.93 2.76 1.03
C CYS A 137 -4.95 3.86 2.10
N GLY A 138 -3.79 4.31 2.56
CA GLY A 138 -3.70 5.44 3.46
C GLY A 138 -4.38 6.67 2.87
N ALA A 139 -5.31 7.25 3.63
CA ALA A 139 -6.14 8.37 3.19
C ALA A 139 -5.53 9.75 3.50
N ASP A 140 -4.31 9.79 4.00
CA ASP A 140 -3.55 11.02 4.24
C ASP A 140 -2.92 11.61 2.97
N SER A 141 -2.93 10.86 1.87
CA SER A 141 -2.62 11.37 0.53
C SER A 141 -3.78 12.18 -0.10
N LEU A 142 -4.96 12.18 0.52
CA LEU A 142 -6.08 13.03 0.08
C LEU A 142 -5.80 14.53 0.31
N GLY A 143 -6.35 15.37 -0.56
CA GLY A 143 -6.43 16.80 -0.31
C GLY A 143 -7.20 17.11 0.97
N LEU A 144 -6.82 18.18 1.66
CA LEU A 144 -7.39 18.58 2.96
C LEU A 144 -7.05 17.65 4.13
N ASP A 145 -6.12 16.72 3.97
CA ASP A 145 -5.59 16.00 5.12
C ASP A 145 -4.79 16.95 6.02
N ARG A 146 -4.78 16.66 7.32
CA ARG A 146 -4.13 17.54 8.32
C ARG A 146 -2.61 17.43 8.34
N LEU A 147 -2.07 16.30 7.94
CA LEU A 147 -0.63 16.02 7.89
C LEU A 147 -0.12 15.87 6.46
N GLY A 148 -1.03 15.55 5.54
CA GLY A 148 -0.70 15.38 4.13
C GLY A 148 -0.53 16.70 3.38
N CYS A 149 0.19 16.63 2.27
CA CYS A 149 0.45 17.78 1.39
C CYS A 149 0.14 17.48 -0.09
N PHE A 150 -0.51 16.36 -0.40
CA PHE A 150 -1.02 16.06 -1.73
C PHE A 150 -2.42 16.66 -1.91
N ASN A 151 -2.89 16.71 -3.13
CA ASN A 151 -4.20 17.25 -3.47
C ASN A 151 -5.05 16.24 -4.24
N LEU A 152 -5.12 14.99 -3.72
CA LEU A 152 -5.88 13.93 -4.35
C LEU A 152 -7.34 13.94 -3.88
N SER A 153 -8.25 13.66 -4.81
CA SER A 153 -9.64 13.38 -4.50
C SER A 153 -9.87 11.91 -4.13
N ILE A 154 -10.99 11.63 -3.49
CA ILE A 154 -11.48 10.26 -3.25
C ILE A 154 -11.64 9.50 -4.58
N ALA A 155 -12.03 10.20 -5.66
CA ALA A 155 -12.16 9.60 -6.97
C ALA A 155 -10.81 9.09 -7.52
N ALA A 156 -9.72 9.82 -7.32
CA ALA A 156 -8.38 9.36 -7.72
C ALA A 156 -7.94 8.12 -6.95
N HIS A 157 -8.20 8.09 -5.64
CA HIS A 157 -7.98 6.89 -4.82
C HIS A 157 -8.77 5.69 -5.36
N GLY A 158 -10.08 5.86 -5.56
CA GLY A 158 -10.92 4.80 -6.10
C GLY A 158 -10.49 4.35 -7.50
N GLU A 159 -9.91 5.24 -8.32
CA GLU A 159 -9.36 4.88 -9.63
C GLU A 159 -8.11 4.01 -9.51
N CYS A 160 -7.23 4.28 -8.54
CA CYS A 160 -6.08 3.43 -8.23
C CYS A 160 -6.53 2.03 -7.75
N VAL A 161 -7.54 1.97 -6.88
CA VAL A 161 -8.13 0.72 -6.39
C VAL A 161 -8.78 -0.06 -7.55
N ALA A 162 -9.59 0.61 -8.38
CA ALA A 162 -10.24 -0.01 -9.54
C ALA A 162 -9.22 -0.58 -10.53
N PHE A 163 -8.17 0.18 -10.81
CA PHE A 163 -7.10 -0.24 -11.70
C PHE A 163 -6.36 -1.48 -11.16
N THR A 164 -6.06 -1.49 -9.86
CA THR A 164 -5.40 -2.64 -9.23
C THR A 164 -6.30 -3.87 -9.21
N LYS A 165 -7.59 -3.70 -8.91
CA LYS A 165 -8.60 -4.77 -8.97
C LYS A 165 -8.72 -5.40 -10.36
N ALA A 166 -8.58 -4.60 -11.42
CA ALA A 166 -8.72 -5.05 -12.81
C ALA A 166 -7.71 -6.12 -13.24
N PHE A 167 -6.60 -6.30 -12.51
CA PHE A 167 -5.66 -7.41 -12.76
C PHE A 167 -6.24 -8.79 -12.41
N GLY A 168 -7.33 -8.85 -11.66
CA GLY A 168 -8.03 -10.11 -11.34
C GLY A 168 -7.24 -11.06 -10.43
N LEU A 169 -6.26 -10.54 -9.69
CA LEU A 169 -5.45 -11.31 -8.75
C LEU A 169 -6.09 -11.31 -7.35
N PRO A 170 -5.86 -12.34 -6.52
CA PRO A 170 -6.19 -12.31 -5.11
C PRO A 170 -5.63 -11.06 -4.44
N MET A 171 -6.45 -10.35 -3.67
CA MET A 171 -6.13 -9.02 -3.19
C MET A 171 -6.50 -8.83 -1.72
N LEU A 172 -5.56 -8.28 -0.95
CA LEU A 172 -5.80 -7.78 0.41
C LEU A 172 -5.72 -6.25 0.36
N VAL A 173 -6.79 -5.58 0.78
CA VAL A 173 -6.88 -4.12 0.82
C VAL A 173 -6.89 -3.67 2.27
N LEU A 174 -6.03 -2.74 2.60
CA LEU A 174 -5.80 -2.26 3.95
C LEU A 174 -6.03 -0.74 4.03
N GLY A 175 -6.34 -0.26 5.22
CA GLY A 175 -6.31 1.15 5.53
C GLY A 175 -4.88 1.70 5.56
N GLY A 176 -4.64 2.65 6.43
CA GLY A 176 -3.37 3.32 6.62
C GLY A 176 -3.55 4.63 7.37
N GLY A 177 -2.73 5.63 7.06
CA GLY A 177 -2.87 6.98 7.58
C GLY A 177 -4.17 7.65 7.13
N GLY A 178 -4.39 8.83 7.68
CA GLY A 178 -5.57 9.65 7.43
C GLY A 178 -6.01 10.40 8.69
N TYR A 179 -5.84 11.72 8.66
CA TYR A 179 -5.93 12.57 9.86
C TYR A 179 -7.07 13.58 9.78
N THR A 180 -7.75 13.65 8.65
CA THR A 180 -9.05 14.30 8.51
C THR A 180 -10.13 13.21 8.48
N ILE A 181 -10.55 12.76 9.66
CA ILE A 181 -11.32 11.52 9.89
C ILE A 181 -12.58 11.43 9.01
N ARG A 182 -13.30 12.53 8.77
CA ARG A 182 -14.47 12.54 7.89
C ARG A 182 -14.12 12.20 6.44
N ASN A 183 -12.95 12.59 5.97
CA ASN A 183 -12.50 12.28 4.61
C ASN A 183 -12.01 10.84 4.50
N VAL A 184 -11.39 10.31 5.56
CA VAL A 184 -11.03 8.89 5.68
C VAL A 184 -12.28 8.00 5.54
N ALA A 185 -13.32 8.31 6.31
CA ALA A 185 -14.58 7.56 6.26
C ALA A 185 -15.21 7.57 4.85
N ARG A 186 -15.20 8.73 4.18
CA ARG A 186 -15.67 8.87 2.80
C ARG A 186 -14.83 8.04 1.83
N CYS A 187 -13.50 8.14 1.93
CA CYS A 187 -12.56 7.46 1.04
C CYS A 187 -12.74 5.94 1.10
N TRP A 188 -12.64 5.36 2.27
CA TRP A 188 -12.74 3.91 2.43
C TRP A 188 -14.16 3.37 2.16
N THR A 189 -15.20 4.19 2.35
CA THR A 189 -16.56 3.85 1.90
C THR A 189 -16.61 3.78 0.37
N TYR A 190 -16.06 4.77 -0.32
CA TYR A 190 -16.02 4.79 -1.79
C TYR A 190 -15.17 3.64 -2.34
N GLU A 191 -14.00 3.41 -1.79
CA GLU A 191 -13.14 2.28 -2.18
C GLU A 191 -13.82 0.93 -1.95
N THR A 192 -14.56 0.77 -0.84
CA THR A 192 -15.38 -0.43 -0.60
C THR A 192 -16.42 -0.60 -1.70
N SER A 193 -17.06 0.49 -2.14
CA SER A 193 -18.03 0.43 -3.23
C SER A 193 -17.40 -0.03 -4.55
N VAL A 194 -16.20 0.47 -4.85
CA VAL A 194 -15.40 0.06 -6.02
C VAL A 194 -15.02 -1.43 -5.94
N LEU A 195 -14.56 -1.86 -4.76
CA LEU A 195 -14.13 -3.25 -4.54
C LEU A 195 -15.30 -4.25 -4.64
N THR A 196 -16.47 -3.88 -4.13
CA THR A 196 -17.67 -4.73 -4.19
C THR A 196 -18.43 -4.61 -5.52
N GLY A 197 -18.09 -3.60 -6.35
CA GLY A 197 -18.83 -3.30 -7.58
C GLY A 197 -20.23 -2.70 -7.32
N THR A 198 -20.45 -2.14 -6.12
CA THR A 198 -21.73 -1.57 -5.71
C THR A 198 -21.73 -0.07 -5.95
N GLN A 199 -22.69 0.43 -6.70
CA GLN A 199 -22.88 1.89 -6.84
C GLN A 199 -23.52 2.46 -5.58
N ILE A 200 -22.95 3.53 -5.06
CA ILE A 200 -23.49 4.26 -3.91
C ILE A 200 -23.79 5.71 -4.31
N PRO A 201 -24.81 6.34 -3.70
CA PRO A 201 -25.13 7.74 -3.95
C PRO A 201 -24.05 8.67 -3.42
N ASP A 202 -23.92 9.85 -4.03
CA ASP A 202 -23.02 10.91 -3.55
C ASP A 202 -23.57 11.61 -2.31
N ASP A 203 -24.89 11.70 -2.17
CA ASP A 203 -25.53 12.26 -0.98
C ASP A 203 -25.43 11.25 0.17
N LEU A 204 -24.85 11.67 1.30
CA LEU A 204 -24.71 10.82 2.47
C LEU A 204 -26.07 10.59 3.15
N PRO A 205 -26.34 9.37 3.64
CA PRO A 205 -27.57 9.10 4.38
C PRO A 205 -27.60 9.87 5.72
N HIS A 206 -28.78 10.23 6.17
CA HIS A 206 -28.95 10.83 7.49
C HIS A 206 -28.58 9.86 8.61
N THR A 207 -27.66 10.28 9.45
CA THR A 207 -27.13 9.51 10.56
C THR A 207 -26.94 10.38 11.80
N PRO A 208 -26.75 9.82 12.98
CA PRO A 208 -26.36 10.59 14.16
C PRO A 208 -25.06 11.40 14.01
N TYR A 209 -24.30 11.15 12.95
CA TYR A 209 -23.03 11.81 12.64
C TYR A 209 -23.17 12.92 11.60
N ASP A 210 -24.37 13.32 11.20
CA ASP A 210 -24.61 14.34 10.15
C ASP A 210 -23.80 15.61 10.38
N ALA A 211 -23.78 16.11 11.61
CA ALA A 211 -23.01 17.31 11.96
C ALA A 211 -21.51 17.18 11.65
N PHE A 212 -21.00 15.96 11.63
CA PHE A 212 -19.59 15.69 11.36
C PHE A 212 -19.25 15.81 9.87
N PHE A 213 -20.24 15.60 9.00
CA PHE A 213 -20.08 15.67 7.54
C PHE A 213 -20.55 16.99 6.93
N ALA A 214 -20.94 17.95 7.79
CA ALA A 214 -21.29 19.30 7.32
C ALA A 214 -20.09 20.00 6.64
N PRO A 215 -20.30 20.98 5.73
CA PRO A 215 -21.61 21.46 5.28
C PRO A 215 -22.17 20.70 4.06
N THR A 216 -21.36 19.89 3.36
CA THR A 216 -21.76 19.38 2.05
C THR A 216 -22.63 18.13 2.13
N HIS A 217 -22.47 17.30 3.16
CA HIS A 217 -23.12 15.99 3.31
C HIS A 217 -23.01 15.11 2.04
N ARG A 218 -21.89 15.24 1.33
CA ARG A 218 -21.59 14.48 0.11
C ARG A 218 -20.42 13.55 0.32
N LEU A 219 -20.42 12.45 -0.42
CA LEU A 219 -19.32 11.50 -0.47
C LEU A 219 -18.07 12.16 -1.10
N HIS A 220 -18.25 12.82 -2.25
CA HIS A 220 -17.17 13.52 -2.94
C HIS A 220 -17.18 15.01 -2.57
N GLU A 221 -16.24 15.42 -1.74
CA GLU A 221 -16.04 16.84 -1.43
C GLU A 221 -15.16 17.51 -2.48
N PRO A 222 -15.46 18.77 -2.84
CA PRO A 222 -14.60 19.51 -3.75
C PRO A 222 -13.24 19.82 -3.10
N LEU A 223 -12.17 19.58 -3.83
CA LEU A 223 -10.82 19.96 -3.42
C LEU A 223 -10.62 21.49 -3.49
N ILE A 224 -9.60 21.97 -2.76
CA ILE A 224 -9.19 23.36 -2.86
C ILE A 224 -8.53 23.59 -4.23
N ALA A 225 -9.15 24.43 -5.06
CA ALA A 225 -8.72 24.68 -6.43
C ALA A 225 -7.36 25.41 -6.58
N ARG A 226 -6.74 25.85 -5.47
CA ARG A 226 -5.53 26.71 -5.49
C ARG A 226 -4.32 26.07 -4.81
N VAL A 227 -4.24 24.75 -4.76
CA VAL A 227 -3.03 24.07 -4.30
C VAL A 227 -2.05 24.02 -5.47
N GLU A 228 -0.86 24.57 -5.27
CA GLU A 228 0.20 24.55 -6.29
C GLU A 228 0.79 23.13 -6.38
N ASN A 229 0.72 22.55 -7.58
CA ASN A 229 1.35 21.28 -7.87
C ASN A 229 2.83 21.50 -8.19
N GLN A 230 3.72 21.11 -7.27
CA GLN A 230 5.17 21.20 -7.44
C GLN A 230 5.75 20.10 -8.33
N ASN A 231 4.93 19.14 -8.75
CA ASN A 231 5.34 18.04 -9.61
C ASN A 231 5.22 18.48 -11.09
N THR A 232 6.33 18.80 -11.70
CA THR A 232 6.33 19.12 -13.14
C THR A 232 6.21 17.83 -13.97
N ARG A 233 5.62 17.95 -15.17
CA ARG A 233 5.56 16.83 -16.13
C ARG A 233 6.93 16.21 -16.37
N THR A 234 7.98 17.03 -16.46
CA THR A 234 9.35 16.57 -16.68
C THR A 234 9.90 15.80 -15.48
N SER A 235 9.62 16.26 -14.25
CA SER A 235 10.05 15.56 -13.04
C SER A 235 9.36 14.21 -12.90
N LEU A 236 8.05 14.16 -13.13
CA LEU A 236 7.27 12.90 -13.06
C LEU A 236 7.72 11.89 -14.12
N GLU A 237 7.97 12.36 -15.35
CA GLU A 237 8.46 11.48 -16.43
C GLU A 237 9.87 10.94 -16.11
N ARG A 238 10.75 11.77 -15.52
CA ARG A 238 12.07 11.32 -15.05
C ARG A 238 11.94 10.24 -13.98
N THR A 239 11.09 10.49 -12.96
CA THR A 239 10.81 9.51 -11.90
C THR A 239 10.29 8.20 -12.49
N ARG A 240 9.30 8.27 -13.40
CA ARG A 240 8.75 7.11 -14.09
C ARG A 240 9.82 6.30 -14.81
N ILE A 241 10.66 6.96 -15.60
CA ILE A 241 11.74 6.30 -16.35
C ILE A 241 12.71 5.61 -15.39
N GLN A 242 13.17 6.29 -14.34
CA GLN A 242 14.11 5.74 -13.37
C GLN A 242 13.53 4.54 -12.60
N VAL A 243 12.24 4.57 -12.28
CA VAL A 243 11.56 3.43 -11.64
C VAL A 243 11.47 2.25 -12.60
N LEU A 244 11.01 2.49 -13.83
CA LEU A 244 10.83 1.42 -14.82
C LEU A 244 12.16 0.81 -15.30
N GLU A 245 13.26 1.57 -15.30
CA GLU A 245 14.59 1.02 -15.61
C GLU A 245 14.98 -0.09 -14.66
N LYS A 246 14.57 -0.04 -13.39
CA LYS A 246 14.85 -1.10 -12.42
C LYS A 246 14.23 -2.44 -12.81
N LEU A 247 13.05 -2.42 -13.44
CA LEU A 247 12.38 -3.62 -13.91
C LEU A 247 13.18 -4.38 -14.99
N ARG A 248 14.06 -3.69 -15.73
CA ARG A 248 14.91 -4.33 -16.74
C ARG A 248 15.94 -5.30 -16.16
N TYR A 249 16.27 -5.14 -14.88
CA TYR A 249 17.20 -6.00 -14.16
C TYR A 249 16.54 -7.22 -13.54
N LEU A 250 15.22 -7.33 -13.60
CA LEU A 250 14.46 -8.48 -13.14
C LEU A 250 14.53 -9.57 -14.21
N HIS A 251 15.59 -10.40 -14.17
CA HIS A 251 15.75 -11.53 -15.06
C HIS A 251 14.82 -12.67 -14.65
N GLY A 252 13.62 -12.67 -15.21
CA GLY A 252 12.60 -13.67 -14.91
C GLY A 252 12.18 -13.64 -13.44
N ALA A 253 10.91 -13.42 -13.19
CA ALA A 253 10.43 -13.50 -11.81
C ALA A 253 10.79 -14.88 -11.25
N PRO A 254 11.40 -14.98 -10.06
CA PRO A 254 11.81 -16.27 -9.51
C PRO A 254 10.59 -17.17 -9.40
N SER A 255 10.57 -18.27 -10.14
CA SER A 255 9.56 -19.31 -9.95
C SER A 255 9.99 -20.11 -8.74
N VAL A 256 9.29 -19.95 -7.64
CA VAL A 256 9.40 -20.88 -6.52
C VAL A 256 8.63 -22.13 -6.91
N GLN A 257 9.32 -23.25 -7.09
CA GLN A 257 8.64 -24.52 -7.24
C GLN A 257 7.92 -24.82 -5.90
N MET A 258 6.62 -24.73 -5.93
CA MET A 258 5.76 -25.01 -4.75
C MET A 258 5.78 -26.51 -4.35
N ASN A 259 6.48 -27.37 -5.09
CA ASN A 259 6.45 -28.84 -4.89
C ASN A 259 7.50 -29.36 -3.92
N GLU A 260 8.43 -28.53 -3.47
CA GLU A 260 9.36 -28.91 -2.40
C GLU A 260 9.09 -28.04 -1.18
N LEU A 261 8.21 -28.51 -0.31
CA LEU A 261 8.17 -28.03 1.07
C LEU A 261 9.56 -28.29 1.70
N PRO A 262 10.15 -27.31 2.40
CA PRO A 262 11.33 -27.56 3.21
C PRO A 262 11.09 -28.82 4.06
N PRO A 263 12.11 -29.67 4.28
CA PRO A 263 11.97 -30.90 5.04
C PRO A 263 11.26 -30.73 6.39
N ASP A 264 11.46 -29.59 7.01
CA ASP A 264 10.86 -29.18 8.30
C ASP A 264 9.35 -28.90 8.21
N LEU A 265 8.82 -28.64 7.00
CA LEU A 265 7.39 -28.43 6.76
C LEU A 265 6.72 -29.62 6.05
N ALA A 266 7.52 -30.58 5.55
CA ALA A 266 7.03 -31.82 4.93
C ALA A 266 6.59 -32.87 5.96
N GLY A 267 7.06 -32.77 7.19
CA GLY A 267 6.52 -33.49 8.33
C GLY A 267 5.27 -32.77 8.81
N GLY A 268 4.08 -33.28 8.46
CA GLY A 268 2.81 -32.65 8.84
C GLY A 268 2.84 -32.20 10.30
N TRP A 269 2.11 -31.13 10.56
CA TRP A 269 1.89 -30.62 11.91
C TRP A 269 1.45 -31.78 12.78
N VAL A 270 2.41 -32.43 13.44
CA VAL A 270 2.12 -33.27 14.59
C VAL A 270 1.73 -32.25 15.65
N ASP A 271 0.51 -32.35 16.17
CA ASP A 271 0.07 -31.60 17.35
C ASP A 271 1.04 -31.94 18.52
N GLU A 272 2.21 -31.31 18.52
CA GLU A 272 2.97 -31.23 19.75
C GLU A 272 2.20 -30.29 20.68
N PRO A 273 1.88 -30.70 21.88
CA PRO A 273 1.22 -29.87 22.86
C PRO A 273 2.08 -28.61 23.04
N ILE A 274 1.43 -27.45 22.95
CA ILE A 274 2.04 -26.13 23.21
C ILE A 274 2.76 -26.26 24.57
N LYS A 275 4.09 -26.26 24.54
CA LYS A 275 4.88 -26.21 25.78
C LYS A 275 4.63 -24.79 26.34
N ASP A 276 3.97 -24.73 27.50
CA ASP A 276 3.83 -23.53 28.29
C ASP A 276 5.23 -22.99 28.59
N TYR A 277 5.65 -21.99 27.83
CA TYR A 277 6.80 -21.16 28.17
C TYR A 277 6.37 -20.22 29.30
N PRO A 278 7.05 -20.23 30.45
CA PRO A 278 6.72 -19.31 31.52
C PRO A 278 6.86 -17.87 31.04
N LEU A 279 5.81 -17.04 31.26
CA LEU A 279 5.71 -15.63 30.90
C LEU A 279 6.84 -14.72 31.47
N SER A 280 7.75 -15.29 32.27
CA SER A 280 8.87 -14.58 32.88
C SER A 280 10.04 -14.25 31.96
N LEU A 281 9.99 -14.60 30.67
CA LEU A 281 11.04 -14.29 29.69
C LEU A 281 10.66 -13.22 28.66
N ILE A 282 9.49 -12.60 28.78
CA ILE A 282 9.14 -11.42 27.98
C ILE A 282 9.55 -10.19 28.78
N HIS A 283 10.77 -9.76 28.64
CA HIS A 283 11.17 -8.40 29.01
C HIS A 283 10.67 -7.46 27.91
N ILE A 284 9.71 -6.61 28.32
CA ILE A 284 9.20 -5.46 27.56
C ILE A 284 10.31 -4.41 27.42
#